data_06278fa7aa2af3374619237cd14af3e5
#
_entry.id   06278fa7aa2af3374619237cd14af3e5
#
_cell.length_a   1.000
_cell.length_b   1.000
_cell.length_c   1.000
_cell.angle_alpha   90.00
_cell.angle_beta   90.00
_cell.angle_gamma   90.00
#
_symmetry.space_group_name_H-M   'P 1'
#
loop_
_entity.id
_entity.type
_entity.pdbx_description
1 polymer ?
#
loop_
_entity_poly.entity_id
_entity_poly.type
_entity_poly.pdbx_seq_one_letter_code
_entity_poly.pdbx_strand_id
1 'polypeptide(L)'
;MVRLREANIQANYFLESKDILPSFFCQGGAKSDWLWSVRLDQQYDCIIIAIGSNELACCTVEQLQDRLNDYSYHLLCHGFTKHVIIMGLWPRKSEIFSLRARLFNKLSRHNMYWHSGILFWDWSRKLTYKFDGAVHLTKNAYRRALKFIISPVQYIFPYNSK
;
A
#
# COMPACT_ATOMS: atom_id res chain seq x y z
N MET A 1 0.71 10.93 -15.87
CA MET A 1 1.03 9.62 -16.45
C MET A 1 2.53 9.37 -16.59
N VAL A 2 3.32 10.29 -17.14
CA VAL A 2 4.80 10.13 -17.28
C VAL A 2 5.51 9.93 -15.93
N ARG A 3 5.15 10.67 -14.87
CA ARG A 3 5.77 10.56 -13.54
C ARG A 3 5.59 9.19 -12.85
N LEU A 4 4.45 8.53 -13.04
CA LEU A 4 4.20 7.18 -12.53
C LEU A 4 5.05 6.14 -13.26
N ARG A 5 5.24 6.30 -14.57
CA ARG A 5 6.04 5.40 -15.40
C ARG A 5 7.54 5.47 -15.04
N GLU A 6 8.08 6.66 -14.83
CA GLU A 6 9.47 6.84 -14.38
C GLU A 6 9.71 6.32 -12.95
N ALA A 7 8.73 6.53 -12.04
CA ALA A 7 8.79 6.00 -10.69
C ALA A 7 8.74 4.47 -10.67
N ASN A 8 7.92 3.86 -11.54
CA ASN A 8 7.82 2.41 -11.67
C ASN A 8 9.12 1.79 -12.21
N ILE A 9 9.75 2.40 -13.23
CA ILE A 9 11.04 1.91 -13.76
C ILE A 9 12.12 1.93 -12.67
N GLN A 10 12.23 3.02 -11.90
CA GLN A 10 13.20 3.10 -10.81
C GLN A 10 12.87 2.17 -9.64
N ALA A 11 11.57 1.94 -9.37
CA ALA A 11 11.13 0.96 -8.38
C ALA A 11 11.52 -0.45 -8.78
N ASN A 12 11.34 -0.83 -10.04
CA ASN A 12 11.71 -2.12 -10.57
C ASN A 12 13.20 -2.41 -10.34
N TYR A 13 14.09 -1.54 -10.80
CA TYR A 13 15.54 -1.72 -10.60
C TYR A 13 15.92 -1.88 -9.13
N PHE A 14 15.29 -1.11 -8.24
CA PHE A 14 15.59 -1.21 -6.82
C PHE A 14 15.07 -2.51 -6.20
N LEU A 15 13.90 -2.98 -6.61
CA LEU A 15 13.30 -4.22 -6.12
C LEU A 15 14.00 -5.44 -6.69
N GLU A 16 14.34 -5.43 -7.97
CA GLU A 16 15.12 -6.48 -8.63
C GLU A 16 16.51 -6.66 -7.99
N SER A 17 17.17 -5.56 -7.56
CA SER A 17 18.42 -5.63 -6.80
C SER A 17 18.27 -6.30 -5.41
N LYS A 18 17.05 -6.64 -5.01
CA LYS A 18 16.68 -7.35 -3.79
C LYS A 18 15.99 -8.68 -4.06
N ASP A 19 16.15 -9.23 -5.25
CA ASP A 19 15.52 -10.45 -5.72
C ASP A 19 13.98 -10.43 -5.63
N ILE A 20 13.39 -9.22 -5.72
CA ILE A 20 11.95 -9.03 -5.75
C ILE A 20 11.54 -8.70 -7.19
N LEU A 21 10.72 -9.55 -7.78
CA LEU A 21 10.14 -9.36 -9.11
C LEU A 21 8.74 -8.74 -8.98
N PRO A 22 8.61 -7.42 -9.13
CA PRO A 22 7.33 -6.75 -8.90
C PRO A 22 6.45 -6.73 -10.15
N SER A 23 5.14 -6.94 -9.95
CA SER A 23 4.10 -6.58 -10.91
C SER A 23 3.32 -5.38 -10.36
N PHE A 24 3.11 -4.35 -11.17
CA PHE A 24 2.42 -3.14 -10.76
C PHE A 24 1.09 -2.98 -11.44
N PHE A 25 0.04 -2.82 -10.64
CA PHE A 25 -1.30 -2.45 -11.07
C PHE A 25 -1.58 -1.05 -10.53
N CYS A 26 -1.72 -0.07 -11.41
CA CYS A 26 -1.86 1.34 -11.03
C CYS A 26 -2.94 2.04 -11.83
N GLN A 27 -3.81 2.76 -11.12
CA GLN A 27 -4.79 3.66 -11.73
C GLN A 27 -4.83 4.99 -10.97
N GLY A 28 -4.72 6.10 -11.69
CA GLY A 28 -4.86 7.42 -11.10
C GLY A 28 -6.28 7.64 -10.58
N GLY A 29 -6.41 8.15 -9.35
CA GLY A 29 -7.71 8.38 -8.74
C GLY A 29 -8.45 7.14 -8.25
N ALA A 30 -7.83 5.95 -8.31
CA ALA A 30 -8.45 4.70 -7.91
C ALA A 30 -8.98 4.75 -6.46
N LYS A 31 -10.11 4.10 -6.26
CA LYS A 31 -10.74 3.78 -4.98
C LYS A 31 -10.69 2.27 -4.76
N SER A 32 -11.08 1.80 -3.58
CA SER A 32 -10.99 0.37 -3.24
C SER A 32 -11.85 -0.52 -4.14
N ASP A 33 -12.95 -0.02 -4.68
CA ASP A 33 -13.80 -0.72 -5.65
C ASP A 33 -13.05 -1.08 -6.94
N TRP A 34 -12.06 -0.28 -7.35
CA TRP A 34 -11.20 -0.59 -8.49
C TRP A 34 -10.41 -1.89 -8.29
N LEU A 35 -10.07 -2.25 -7.07
CA LEU A 35 -9.34 -3.49 -6.77
C LEU A 35 -10.03 -4.73 -7.35
N TRP A 36 -11.37 -4.76 -7.32
CA TRP A 36 -12.17 -5.86 -7.86
C TRP A 36 -12.16 -5.97 -9.38
N SER A 37 -11.70 -4.92 -10.07
CA SER A 37 -11.51 -4.93 -11.53
C SER A 37 -10.12 -5.40 -11.96
N VAL A 38 -9.18 -5.51 -11.02
CA VAL A 38 -7.81 -5.97 -11.30
C VAL A 38 -7.84 -7.45 -11.60
N ARG A 39 -7.39 -7.82 -12.79
CA ARG A 39 -7.22 -9.23 -13.17
C ARG A 39 -5.84 -9.70 -12.75
N LEU A 40 -5.80 -10.66 -11.86
CA LEU A 40 -4.58 -11.35 -11.45
C LEU A 40 -4.44 -12.60 -12.33
N ASP A 41 -3.35 -12.72 -13.03
CA ASP A 41 -3.06 -13.75 -14.03
C ASP A 41 -2.20 -14.91 -13.49
N GLN A 42 -1.72 -14.76 -12.25
CA GLN A 42 -0.89 -15.75 -11.58
C GLN A 42 -1.02 -15.67 -10.07
N GLN A 43 -0.42 -16.61 -9.36
CA GLN A 43 -0.18 -16.49 -7.92
C GLN A 43 1.01 -15.58 -7.64
N TYR A 44 0.90 -14.83 -6.55
CA TYR A 44 1.96 -13.95 -6.04
C TYR A 44 2.38 -14.38 -4.65
N ASP A 45 3.65 -14.30 -4.33
CA ASP A 45 4.14 -14.58 -2.97
C ASP A 45 3.56 -13.59 -1.96
N CYS A 46 3.39 -12.34 -2.37
CA CYS A 46 2.82 -11.27 -1.56
C CYS A 46 2.12 -10.24 -2.44
N ILE A 47 0.96 -9.77 -2.01
CA ILE A 47 0.24 -8.65 -2.65
C ILE A 47 0.26 -7.46 -1.71
N ILE A 48 0.72 -6.31 -2.21
CA ILE A 48 0.76 -5.05 -1.46
C ILE A 48 -0.34 -4.12 -1.96
N ILE A 49 -1.23 -3.71 -1.06
CA ILE A 49 -2.34 -2.81 -1.35
C ILE A 49 -2.00 -1.41 -0.81
N ALA A 50 -1.84 -0.45 -1.70
CA ALA A 50 -1.55 0.95 -1.36
C ALA A 50 -2.63 1.87 -1.95
N ILE A 51 -3.85 1.79 -1.43
CA ILE A 51 -5.04 2.49 -1.90
C ILE A 51 -5.86 3.03 -0.72
N GLY A 52 -6.87 3.86 -0.98
CA GLY A 52 -7.81 4.37 0.02
C GLY A 52 -7.73 5.88 0.25
N SER A 53 -6.65 6.52 -0.17
CA SER A 53 -6.51 7.98 -0.02
C SER A 53 -7.62 8.80 -0.71
N ASN A 54 -8.18 8.30 -1.80
CA ASN A 54 -9.23 9.00 -2.53
C ASN A 54 -10.63 8.76 -1.93
N GLU A 55 -10.77 7.75 -1.08
CA GLU A 55 -12.04 7.40 -0.47
C GLU A 55 -12.29 8.12 0.85
N LEU A 56 -11.25 8.50 1.57
CA LEU A 56 -11.42 9.21 2.85
C LEU A 56 -12.21 10.52 2.74
N ALA A 57 -12.44 11.03 1.54
CA ALA A 57 -13.31 12.18 1.31
C ALA A 57 -14.80 11.82 1.34
N CYS A 58 -15.15 10.56 1.06
CA CYS A 58 -16.54 10.15 0.79
C CYS A 58 -17.01 8.90 1.55
N CYS A 59 -16.15 8.23 2.33
CA CYS A 59 -16.54 7.09 3.18
C CYS A 59 -15.98 7.25 4.60
N THR A 60 -16.52 6.49 5.57
CA THR A 60 -15.94 6.44 6.91
C THR A 60 -14.65 5.64 6.92
N VAL A 61 -13.88 5.76 8.01
CA VAL A 61 -12.64 5.00 8.19
C VAL A 61 -12.95 3.50 8.30
N GLU A 62 -13.98 3.16 9.00
CA GLU A 62 -14.46 1.79 9.20
C GLU A 62 -14.88 1.17 7.86
N GLN A 63 -15.67 1.89 7.06
CA GLN A 63 -16.06 1.43 5.71
C GLN A 63 -14.87 1.16 4.80
N LEU A 64 -13.82 1.99 4.89
CA LEU A 64 -12.60 1.74 4.14
C LEU A 64 -11.85 0.50 4.63
N GLN A 65 -11.79 0.31 5.97
CA GLN A 65 -11.18 -0.88 6.56
C GLN A 65 -11.90 -2.15 6.12
N ASP A 66 -13.23 -2.17 6.20
CA ASP A 66 -14.05 -3.32 5.81
C ASP A 66 -13.78 -3.69 4.34
N ARG A 67 -13.83 -2.72 3.43
CA ARG A 67 -13.56 -2.95 2.00
C ARG A 67 -12.18 -3.51 1.73
N LEU A 68 -11.15 -3.01 2.41
CA LEU A 68 -9.79 -3.51 2.26
C LEU A 68 -9.63 -4.91 2.86
N ASN A 69 -10.29 -5.19 3.98
CA ASN A 69 -10.35 -6.51 4.58
C ASN A 69 -11.04 -7.51 3.67
N ASP A 70 -12.23 -7.19 3.15
CA ASP A 70 -13.01 -8.06 2.27
C ASP A 70 -12.19 -8.44 1.03
N TYR A 71 -11.53 -7.45 0.41
CA TYR A 71 -10.67 -7.74 -0.75
C TYR A 71 -9.45 -8.57 -0.38
N SER A 72 -8.81 -8.28 0.75
CA SER A 72 -7.66 -9.07 1.23
C SER A 72 -8.06 -10.52 1.53
N TYR A 73 -9.22 -10.72 2.14
CA TYR A 73 -9.80 -12.04 2.37
C TYR A 73 -10.06 -12.79 1.06
N HIS A 74 -10.64 -12.10 0.08
CA HIS A 74 -10.84 -12.66 -1.26
C HIS A 74 -9.54 -13.16 -1.86
N LEU A 75 -8.46 -12.37 -1.81
CA LEU A 75 -7.16 -12.76 -2.33
C LEU A 75 -6.59 -14.02 -1.66
N LEU A 76 -6.72 -14.11 -0.34
CA LEU A 76 -6.25 -15.26 0.44
C LEU A 76 -7.10 -16.52 0.17
N CYS A 77 -8.43 -16.38 0.23
CA CYS A 77 -9.35 -17.52 0.07
C CYS A 77 -9.30 -18.14 -1.34
N HIS A 78 -9.05 -17.32 -2.37
CA HIS A 78 -8.93 -17.81 -3.74
C HIS A 78 -7.49 -18.20 -4.13
N GLY A 79 -6.57 -18.16 -3.18
CA GLY A 79 -5.20 -18.63 -3.38
C GLY A 79 -4.36 -17.72 -4.30
N PHE A 80 -4.76 -16.45 -4.51
CA PHE A 80 -3.95 -15.51 -5.29
C PHE A 80 -2.64 -15.16 -4.59
N THR A 81 -2.62 -15.21 -3.26
CA THR A 81 -1.43 -15.04 -2.44
C THR A 81 -1.60 -15.68 -1.06
N LYS A 82 -0.49 -15.86 -0.35
CA LYS A 82 -0.49 -16.24 1.07
C LYS A 82 -0.35 -15.05 2.00
N HIS A 83 0.08 -13.90 1.49
CA HIS A 83 0.35 -12.70 2.28
C HIS A 83 -0.18 -11.45 1.59
N VAL A 84 -0.98 -10.70 2.31
CA VAL A 84 -1.44 -9.36 1.89
C VAL A 84 -0.89 -8.31 2.83
N ILE A 85 -0.28 -7.28 2.28
CA ILE A 85 0.20 -6.13 3.04
C ILE A 85 -0.68 -4.93 2.68
N ILE A 86 -1.39 -4.38 3.67
CA ILE A 86 -2.13 -3.14 3.51
C ILE A 86 -1.26 -1.99 4.00
N MET A 87 -0.97 -1.05 3.11
CA MET A 87 -0.14 0.10 3.43
C MET A 87 -0.95 1.19 4.11
N GLY A 88 -0.39 1.79 5.15
CA GLY A 88 -0.98 2.94 5.82
C GLY A 88 -1.14 4.14 4.87
N LEU A 89 -2.09 5.01 5.19
CA LEU A 89 -2.35 6.20 4.39
C LEU A 89 -1.44 7.36 4.80
N TRP A 90 -0.96 8.10 3.81
CA TRP A 90 -0.21 9.32 4.05
C TRP A 90 -1.13 10.50 4.33
N PRO A 91 -0.77 11.37 5.28
CA PRO A 91 -1.45 12.63 5.45
C PRO A 91 -1.28 13.49 4.18
N ARG A 92 -2.21 14.39 3.98
CA ARG A 92 -2.17 15.42 2.91
C ARG A 92 -2.05 16.80 3.55
N LYS A 93 -1.94 17.85 2.76
CA LYS A 93 -1.96 19.22 3.28
C LYS A 93 -3.27 19.58 3.98
N SER A 94 -4.40 18.98 3.59
CA SER A 94 -5.68 19.15 4.27
C SER A 94 -5.62 18.55 5.68
N GLU A 95 -5.92 19.36 6.69
CA GLU A 95 -5.90 18.92 8.08
C GLU A 95 -6.96 17.84 8.35
N ILE A 96 -8.18 18.03 7.87
CA ILE A 96 -9.28 17.05 8.01
C ILE A 96 -8.89 15.73 7.40
N PHE A 97 -8.32 15.74 6.19
CA PHE A 97 -7.86 14.52 5.55
C PHE A 97 -6.74 13.85 6.38
N SER A 98 -5.81 14.64 6.89
CA SER A 98 -4.69 14.13 7.69
C SER A 98 -5.16 13.50 9.00
N LEU A 99 -6.16 14.07 9.64
CA LEU A 99 -6.78 13.49 10.84
C LEU A 99 -7.44 12.13 10.52
N ARG A 100 -8.20 12.05 9.43
CA ARG A 100 -8.84 10.80 8.99
C ARG A 100 -7.82 9.73 8.61
N ALA A 101 -6.75 10.10 7.90
CA ALA A 101 -5.68 9.18 7.56
C ALA A 101 -4.96 8.64 8.82
N ARG A 102 -4.70 9.50 9.81
CA ARG A 102 -4.12 9.08 11.10
C ARG A 102 -5.05 8.15 11.87
N LEU A 103 -6.35 8.44 11.87
CA LEU A 103 -7.35 7.57 12.49
C LEU A 103 -7.40 6.21 11.80
N PHE A 104 -7.45 6.17 10.47
CA PHE A 104 -7.36 4.94 9.69
C PHE A 104 -6.12 4.13 10.08
N ASN A 105 -4.94 4.76 10.06
CA ASN A 105 -3.69 4.08 10.41
C ASN A 105 -3.66 3.57 11.86
N LYS A 106 -4.26 4.32 12.78
CA LYS A 106 -4.35 3.91 14.19
C LYS A 106 -5.26 2.69 14.35
N LEU A 107 -6.46 2.74 13.81
CA LEU A 107 -7.44 1.66 13.93
C LEU A 107 -6.99 0.41 13.18
N SER A 108 -6.43 0.57 11.97
CA SER A 108 -5.95 -0.57 11.17
C SER A 108 -4.82 -1.33 11.84
N ARG A 109 -3.94 -0.66 12.59
CA ARG A 109 -2.92 -1.34 13.40
C ARG A 109 -3.50 -2.27 14.46
N HIS A 110 -4.65 -1.92 15.01
CA HIS A 110 -5.30 -2.75 16.03
C HIS A 110 -6.18 -3.84 15.44
N ASN A 111 -6.87 -3.55 14.32
CA ASN A 111 -7.92 -4.39 13.77
C ASN A 111 -7.43 -5.39 12.71
N MET A 112 -6.37 -5.05 11.97
CA MET A 112 -5.87 -5.89 10.85
C MET A 112 -4.81 -6.91 11.26
N TYR A 113 -4.28 -6.84 12.46
CA TYR A 113 -3.27 -7.79 12.97
C TYR A 113 -3.81 -9.20 13.29
N TRP A 114 -5.14 -9.37 13.28
CA TRP A 114 -5.77 -10.59 13.79
C TRP A 114 -6.03 -11.66 12.71
N HIS A 115 -5.80 -11.34 11.44
CA HIS A 115 -6.00 -12.30 10.36
C HIS A 115 -4.66 -12.87 9.91
N SER A 116 -4.50 -14.19 10.01
CA SER A 116 -3.34 -14.89 9.45
C SER A 116 -3.23 -14.57 7.95
N GLY A 117 -2.10 -14.02 7.54
CA GLY A 117 -1.83 -13.64 6.15
C GLY A 117 -2.11 -12.18 5.79
N ILE A 118 -2.77 -11.38 6.65
CA ILE A 118 -2.95 -9.95 6.43
C ILE A 118 -2.07 -9.15 7.39
N LEU A 119 -1.22 -8.29 6.85
CA LEU A 119 -0.34 -7.40 7.59
C LEU A 119 -0.68 -5.95 7.27
N PHE A 120 -0.93 -5.13 8.30
CA PHE A 120 -1.00 -3.69 8.14
C PHE A 120 0.37 -3.05 8.40
N TRP A 121 0.89 -2.28 7.44
CA TRP A 121 2.16 -1.62 7.54
C TRP A 121 2.03 -0.09 7.56
N ASP A 122 2.17 0.49 8.73
CA ASP A 122 2.13 1.95 8.89
C ASP A 122 3.49 2.59 8.62
N TRP A 123 3.72 2.94 7.38
CA TRP A 123 4.91 3.66 6.95
C TRP A 123 4.84 5.18 7.20
N SER A 124 3.66 5.69 7.58
CA SER A 124 3.44 7.11 7.78
C SER A 124 4.31 7.74 8.87
N ARG A 125 4.76 6.96 9.82
CA ARG A 125 5.58 7.43 10.95
C ARG A 125 7.05 7.64 10.62
N LYS A 126 7.54 7.08 9.51
CA LYS A 126 8.96 7.04 9.18
C LYS A 126 9.37 8.07 8.13
N LEU A 127 8.43 8.80 7.56
CA LEU A 127 8.68 9.74 6.49
C LEU A 127 8.43 11.18 6.90
N THR A 128 9.42 12.02 6.65
CA THR A 128 9.19 13.47 6.62
C THR A 128 8.54 13.80 5.29
N TYR A 129 7.28 14.21 5.34
CA TYR A 129 6.49 14.48 4.14
C TYR A 129 6.88 15.78 3.49
N LYS A 130 7.23 15.69 2.21
CA LYS A 130 7.31 16.86 1.33
C LYS A 130 6.35 16.62 0.18
N PHE A 131 5.38 17.50 0.04
CA PHE A 131 4.38 17.44 -0.99
C PHE A 131 4.72 18.35 -2.16
N ASP A 132 4.50 17.85 -3.38
CA ASP A 132 4.42 18.64 -4.58
C ASP A 132 2.94 18.96 -4.81
N GLY A 133 2.52 20.18 -4.43
CA GLY A 133 1.11 20.53 -4.35
C GLY A 133 0.43 20.04 -3.06
N ALA A 134 -0.88 19.75 -3.13
CA ALA A 134 -1.71 19.42 -1.97
C ALA A 134 -1.78 17.90 -1.69
N VAL A 135 -1.50 17.08 -2.68
CA VAL A 135 -1.85 15.64 -2.66
C VAL A 135 -0.66 14.73 -2.93
N HIS A 136 0.24 15.11 -3.82
CA HIS A 136 1.33 14.25 -4.27
C HIS A 136 2.61 14.48 -3.47
N LEU A 137 3.34 13.40 -3.22
CA LEU A 137 4.67 13.48 -2.66
C LEU A 137 5.66 14.03 -3.70
N THR A 138 6.69 14.75 -3.23
CA THR A 138 7.82 15.12 -4.10
C THR A 138 8.53 13.85 -4.59
N LYS A 139 9.26 13.95 -5.71
CA LYS A 139 10.04 12.84 -6.29
C LYS A 139 10.97 12.20 -5.24
N ASN A 140 11.61 13.00 -4.40
CA ASN A 140 12.51 12.50 -3.36
C ASN A 140 11.77 11.81 -2.21
N ALA A 141 10.58 12.32 -1.81
CA ALA A 141 9.74 11.67 -0.82
C ALA A 141 9.22 10.32 -1.34
N TYR A 142 8.87 10.25 -2.63
CA TYR A 142 8.44 9.02 -3.28
C TYR A 142 9.54 7.96 -3.31
N ARG A 143 10.79 8.35 -3.65
CA ARG A 143 11.95 7.44 -3.62
C ARG A 143 12.22 6.89 -2.22
N ARG A 144 12.05 7.71 -1.18
CA ARG A 144 12.16 7.23 0.20
C ARG A 144 11.04 6.27 0.56
N ALA A 145 9.81 6.56 0.11
CA ALA A 145 8.66 5.69 0.33
C ALA A 145 8.87 4.29 -0.24
N LEU A 146 9.42 4.17 -1.45
CA LEU A 146 9.72 2.88 -2.08
C LEU A 146 10.67 2.02 -1.23
N LYS A 147 11.65 2.63 -0.56
CA LYS A 147 12.54 1.90 0.36
C LYS A 147 11.79 1.30 1.55
N PHE A 148 10.69 1.90 1.97
CA PHE A 148 9.89 1.39 3.09
C PHE A 148 8.91 0.29 2.67
N ILE A 149 8.58 0.16 1.39
CA ILE A 149 7.77 -0.95 0.88
C ILE A 149 8.50 -2.28 1.03
N ILE A 150 9.83 -2.29 0.95
CA ILE A 150 10.63 -3.50 1.10
C ILE A 150 10.62 -4.03 2.54
N SER A 151 10.61 -3.14 3.53
CA SER A 151 10.67 -3.57 4.94
C SER A 151 9.61 -4.60 5.32
N PRO A 152 8.31 -4.43 4.98
CA PRO A 152 7.31 -5.46 5.29
C PRO A 152 7.50 -6.75 4.48
N VAL A 153 7.99 -6.66 3.24
CA VAL A 153 8.29 -7.84 2.44
C VAL A 153 9.45 -8.63 3.07
N GLN A 154 10.50 -7.95 3.48
CA GLN A 154 11.62 -8.57 4.20
C GLN A 154 11.22 -9.15 5.56
N TYR A 155 10.22 -8.58 6.21
CA TYR A 155 9.67 -9.13 7.45
C TYR A 155 8.94 -10.46 7.22
N ILE A 156 8.20 -10.58 6.12
CA ILE A 156 7.50 -11.81 5.74
C ILE A 156 8.48 -12.85 5.18
N PHE A 157 9.42 -12.42 4.37
CA PHE A 157 10.43 -13.24 3.71
C PHE A 157 11.82 -12.83 4.18
N PRO A 158 12.24 -13.23 5.40
CA PRO A 158 13.58 -12.92 5.88
C PRO A 158 14.61 -13.52 4.93
N TYR A 159 15.60 -12.70 4.52
CA TYR A 159 16.72 -13.21 3.76
C TYR A 159 17.39 -14.31 4.58
N ASN A 160 17.40 -15.52 4.05
CA ASN A 160 18.35 -16.51 4.50
C ASN A 160 19.73 -16.02 4.03
N SER A 161 20.44 -15.29 4.90
CA SER A 161 21.86 -15.01 4.70
C SER A 161 22.57 -16.36 4.62
N LYS A 162 22.84 -16.77 3.38
CA LYS A 162 23.79 -17.84 3.09
C LYS A 162 25.18 -17.35 3.36
#